data_f2a7828493d867c22ba362e6f02af4d4
#
_entry.id   f2a7828493d867c22ba362e6f02af4d4
#
_cell.length_a   1.000
_cell.length_b   1.000
_cell.length_c   1.000
_cell.angle_alpha   90.00
_cell.angle_beta   90.00
_cell.angle_gamma   90.00
#
_symmetry.space_group_name_H-M   'P 1'
#
loop_
_entity.id
_entity.type
_entity.pdbx_description
1 polymer ?
#
loop_
_entity_poly.entity_id
_entity_poly.type
_entity_poly.pdbx_seq_one_letter_code
_entity_poly.pdbx_strand_id
1 'polypeptide(L)'
;MRAKLSNLQSIPQVVAEMTLDEKLDMVGCYRACHTRPIPDMDVPAIYLMDGATGLNGTHVVLDYLTDPCRADDPRTAYATPEMVALNRVDLNEAAAKYKGDALMTDLVEQAAKYRPGGRQHISFPSGINIGASFDPITAETIGHAVGQELRDAGVDVCFGPNVDIARDPLGGRNYEMYGEDPELVAQTAAAFVRGMQSAGIAACAKHFLANNQETNRNTTSSNLSKRVMMELYARGFEAAIEDGHVLCIMSAYNAVNGEFTSYSKKLLTDLLRGELHFDGAIVSDWGAAGQNKEGTLAAGMDLIQPGPNDMTACKQAVQEGRLSEEVLNDRVTHILQLIVEIKQNQRHIPAPVSYTHLRAHETPEH
;
A
#
# COMPACT_ATOMS: atom_id res chain seq x y z
N MET A 1 -30.58 -11.97 -6.70
CA MET A 1 -29.66 -10.81 -6.56
C MET A 1 -28.48 -11.31 -5.75
N ARG A 2 -27.25 -11.01 -6.16
CA ARG A 2 -26.04 -11.39 -5.40
C ARG A 2 -25.95 -10.60 -4.09
N ALA A 3 -25.29 -11.17 -3.08
CA ALA A 3 -25.00 -10.52 -1.82
C ALA A 3 -24.22 -9.21 -2.01
N LYS A 4 -24.48 -8.22 -1.16
CA LYS A 4 -23.88 -6.89 -1.23
C LYS A 4 -22.94 -6.66 -0.06
N LEU A 5 -21.76 -6.09 -0.33
CA LEU A 5 -20.80 -5.70 0.70
C LEU A 5 -21.29 -4.43 1.40
N SER A 6 -21.78 -4.57 2.63
CA SER A 6 -22.32 -3.45 3.42
C SER A 6 -21.59 -3.21 4.74
N ASN A 7 -21.10 -4.26 5.35
CA ASN A 7 -20.41 -4.29 6.64
C ASN A 7 -19.64 -5.61 6.82
N LEU A 8 -18.95 -5.79 7.94
CA LEU A 8 -18.17 -7.00 8.24
C LEU A 8 -19.03 -8.27 8.26
N GLN A 9 -20.28 -8.19 8.71
CA GLN A 9 -21.19 -9.35 8.80
C GLN A 9 -21.66 -9.84 7.41
N SER A 10 -21.60 -8.99 6.38
CA SER A 10 -21.97 -9.35 5.01
C SER A 10 -20.87 -10.12 4.26
N ILE A 11 -19.60 -10.06 4.73
CA ILE A 11 -18.44 -10.62 4.05
C ILE A 11 -18.57 -12.11 3.77
N PRO A 12 -18.95 -12.99 4.71
CA PRO A 12 -19.03 -14.42 4.44
C PRO A 12 -19.98 -14.78 3.29
N GLN A 13 -21.12 -14.09 3.19
CA GLN A 13 -22.06 -14.32 2.11
C GLN A 13 -21.53 -13.77 0.78
N VAL A 14 -20.88 -12.59 0.79
CA VAL A 14 -20.23 -12.01 -0.40
C VAL A 14 -19.18 -12.97 -0.95
N VAL A 15 -18.28 -13.47 -0.09
CA VAL A 15 -17.22 -14.43 -0.48
C VAL A 15 -17.81 -15.72 -1.04
N ALA A 16 -18.88 -16.25 -0.43
CA ALA A 16 -19.55 -17.49 -0.87
C ALA A 16 -20.20 -17.34 -2.27
N GLU A 17 -20.65 -16.14 -2.65
CA GLU A 17 -21.29 -15.88 -3.94
C GLU A 17 -20.31 -15.36 -5.02
N MET A 18 -19.04 -15.07 -4.66
CA MET A 18 -18.01 -14.72 -5.64
C MET A 18 -17.60 -15.95 -6.45
N THR A 19 -17.42 -15.75 -7.74
CA THR A 19 -16.82 -16.76 -8.62
C THR A 19 -15.33 -16.93 -8.35
N LEU A 20 -14.75 -18.05 -8.75
CA LEU A 20 -13.31 -18.29 -8.63
C LEU A 20 -12.49 -17.21 -9.34
N ASP A 21 -12.93 -16.77 -10.53
CA ASP A 21 -12.24 -15.73 -11.30
C ASP A 21 -12.28 -14.37 -10.59
N GLU A 22 -13.40 -13.98 -9.99
CA GLU A 22 -13.50 -12.74 -9.21
C GLU A 22 -12.59 -12.77 -7.98
N LYS A 23 -12.49 -13.91 -7.29
CA LYS A 23 -11.59 -14.09 -6.15
C LYS A 23 -10.12 -13.96 -6.56
N LEU A 24 -9.74 -14.63 -7.65
CA LEU A 24 -8.36 -14.60 -8.19
C LEU A 24 -7.98 -13.21 -8.70
N ASP A 25 -8.88 -12.53 -9.40
CA ASP A 25 -8.66 -11.16 -9.88
C ASP A 25 -8.52 -10.16 -8.71
N MET A 26 -9.25 -10.39 -7.61
CA MET A 26 -9.14 -9.54 -6.42
C MET A 26 -7.77 -9.68 -5.76
N VAL A 27 -7.29 -10.90 -5.51
CA VAL A 27 -5.97 -11.14 -4.87
C VAL A 27 -4.81 -10.82 -5.80
N GLY A 28 -5.03 -10.83 -7.12
CA GLY A 28 -4.01 -10.54 -8.15
C GLY A 28 -3.91 -9.09 -8.56
N CYS A 29 -4.73 -8.19 -8.02
CA CYS A 29 -4.91 -6.81 -8.45
C CYS A 29 -5.36 -6.65 -9.92
N TYR A 30 -6.15 -5.62 -10.14
CA TYR A 30 -6.72 -5.31 -11.46
C TYR A 30 -5.81 -4.41 -12.30
N ARG A 31 -5.14 -3.45 -11.64
CA ARG A 31 -4.12 -2.57 -12.19
C ARG A 31 -2.89 -2.59 -11.27
N ALA A 32 -1.87 -1.82 -11.62
CA ALA A 32 -0.67 -1.73 -10.77
C ALA A 32 -1.00 -1.44 -9.32
N CYS A 33 -1.94 -0.52 -9.07
CA CYS A 33 -2.26 -0.01 -7.74
C CYS A 33 -3.74 -0.17 -7.34
N HIS A 34 -4.57 -0.89 -8.10
CA HIS A 34 -6.00 -1.05 -7.79
C HIS A 34 -6.41 -2.51 -7.66
N THR A 35 -7.28 -2.79 -6.68
CA THR A 35 -8.03 -4.04 -6.64
C THR A 35 -9.16 -4.03 -7.68
N ARG A 36 -9.69 -5.21 -8.04
CA ARG A 36 -10.82 -5.31 -8.96
C ARG A 36 -12.12 -4.90 -8.27
N PRO A 37 -12.90 -3.99 -8.86
CA PRO A 37 -14.25 -3.72 -8.37
C PRO A 37 -15.22 -4.83 -8.82
N ILE A 38 -16.26 -5.11 -8.00
CA ILE A 38 -17.38 -6.01 -8.34
C ILE A 38 -18.67 -5.24 -8.09
N PRO A 39 -19.13 -4.45 -9.09
CA PRO A 39 -20.22 -3.48 -8.91
C PRO A 39 -21.56 -4.11 -8.51
N ASP A 40 -21.87 -5.30 -9.04
CA ASP A 40 -23.10 -6.04 -8.74
C ASP A 40 -23.11 -6.65 -7.32
N MET A 41 -22.00 -6.57 -6.59
CA MET A 41 -21.87 -6.93 -5.18
C MET A 41 -21.53 -5.72 -4.27
N ASP A 42 -21.56 -4.49 -4.78
CA ASP A 42 -21.15 -3.27 -4.09
C ASP A 42 -19.74 -3.31 -3.50
N VAL A 43 -18.84 -4.07 -4.15
CA VAL A 43 -17.42 -4.11 -3.82
C VAL A 43 -16.69 -3.06 -4.67
N PRO A 44 -16.18 -1.96 -4.08
CA PRO A 44 -15.40 -0.97 -4.82
C PRO A 44 -13.99 -1.46 -5.08
N ALA A 45 -13.33 -0.87 -6.06
CA ALA A 45 -11.87 -0.89 -6.08
C ALA A 45 -11.33 -0.07 -4.91
N ILE A 46 -10.15 -0.47 -4.38
CA ILE A 46 -9.35 0.37 -3.50
C ILE A 46 -8.02 0.70 -4.19
N TYR A 47 -7.57 1.92 -3.99
CA TYR A 47 -6.33 2.46 -4.55
C TYR A 47 -5.22 2.41 -3.50
N LEU A 48 -4.16 1.64 -3.79
CA LEU A 48 -3.02 1.43 -2.91
C LEU A 48 -1.80 2.14 -3.49
N MET A 49 -1.12 2.98 -2.70
CA MET A 49 -0.02 3.80 -3.21
C MET A 49 1.10 3.96 -2.19
N ASP A 50 2.33 4.05 -2.66
CA ASP A 50 3.46 4.50 -1.86
C ASP A 50 3.37 6.00 -1.60
N GLY A 51 3.53 6.44 -0.36
CA GLY A 51 3.30 7.84 -0.03
C GLY A 51 3.57 8.26 1.40
N ALA A 52 4.37 7.51 2.17
CA ALA A 52 4.68 7.87 3.56
C ALA A 52 5.33 9.25 3.74
N THR A 53 5.95 9.79 2.69
CA THR A 53 6.53 11.12 2.62
C THR A 53 5.82 12.05 1.64
N GLY A 54 4.60 11.71 1.26
CA GLY A 54 3.78 12.41 0.26
C GLY A 54 3.47 11.54 -0.96
N LEU A 55 2.54 11.98 -1.80
CA LEU A 55 2.03 11.22 -2.94
C LEU A 55 3.13 10.82 -3.93
N ASN A 56 3.22 9.52 -4.24
CA ASN A 56 4.17 8.99 -5.22
C ASN A 56 3.61 9.05 -6.64
N GLY A 57 4.01 10.06 -7.39
CA GLY A 57 3.54 10.25 -8.75
C GLY A 57 3.93 9.15 -9.74
N THR A 58 4.97 8.35 -9.47
CA THR A 58 5.32 7.20 -10.31
C THR A 58 4.20 6.16 -10.29
N HIS A 59 3.59 5.92 -9.12
CA HIS A 59 2.48 4.98 -8.99
C HIS A 59 1.24 5.45 -9.75
N VAL A 60 0.97 6.76 -9.78
CA VAL A 60 -0.12 7.35 -10.59
C VAL A 60 0.06 7.01 -12.07
N VAL A 61 1.28 7.18 -12.59
CA VAL A 61 1.60 6.87 -13.98
C VAL A 61 1.51 5.37 -14.25
N LEU A 62 2.08 4.55 -13.39
CA LEU A 62 2.05 3.08 -13.55
C LEU A 62 0.63 2.53 -13.52
N ASP A 63 -0.21 3.02 -12.61
CA ASP A 63 -1.60 2.58 -12.54
C ASP A 63 -2.38 2.95 -13.81
N TYR A 64 -2.16 4.14 -14.33
CA TYR A 64 -2.74 4.57 -15.59
C TYR A 64 -2.29 3.70 -16.78
N LEU A 65 -0.99 3.37 -16.87
CA LEU A 65 -0.44 2.58 -17.96
C LEU A 65 -0.90 1.11 -17.92
N THR A 66 -1.19 0.59 -16.73
CA THR A 66 -1.66 -0.80 -16.53
C THR A 66 -3.18 -0.96 -16.61
N ASP A 67 -3.91 0.10 -17.00
CA ASP A 67 -5.34 0.01 -17.25
C ASP A 67 -5.62 -0.98 -18.39
N PRO A 68 -6.40 -2.05 -18.17
CA PRO A 68 -6.75 -3.02 -19.21
C PRO A 68 -7.39 -2.40 -20.45
N CYS A 69 -8.06 -1.25 -20.32
CA CYS A 69 -8.62 -0.52 -21.45
C CYS A 69 -7.55 0.05 -22.41
N ARG A 70 -6.26 0.00 -22.01
CA ARG A 70 -5.11 0.53 -22.76
C ARG A 70 -4.13 -0.55 -23.20
N ALA A 71 -4.44 -1.82 -22.99
CA ALA A 71 -3.55 -2.94 -23.26
C ALA A 71 -3.04 -3.00 -24.72
N ASP A 72 -3.79 -2.44 -25.65
CA ASP A 72 -3.45 -2.42 -27.07
C ASP A 72 -2.48 -1.28 -27.48
N ASP A 73 -2.18 -0.33 -26.57
CA ASP A 73 -1.20 0.74 -26.85
C ASP A 73 0.21 0.30 -26.41
N PRO A 74 1.14 0.05 -27.35
CA PRO A 74 2.48 -0.44 -27.02
C PRO A 74 3.29 0.55 -26.16
N ARG A 75 2.90 1.83 -26.10
CA ARG A 75 3.55 2.84 -25.27
C ARG A 75 3.24 2.68 -23.79
N THR A 76 2.24 1.88 -23.46
CA THR A 76 1.86 1.58 -22.06
C THR A 76 2.69 0.46 -21.43
N ALA A 77 3.58 -0.18 -22.21
CA ALA A 77 4.39 -1.30 -21.74
C ALA A 77 5.37 -0.91 -20.60
N TYR A 78 5.74 0.36 -20.49
CA TYR A 78 6.65 0.88 -19.45
C TYR A 78 6.51 2.40 -19.26
N ALA A 79 6.75 2.87 -18.02
CA ALA A 79 6.77 4.30 -17.73
C ALA A 79 8.09 4.93 -18.18
N THR A 80 8.02 6.00 -18.99
CA THR A 80 9.21 6.77 -19.38
C THR A 80 9.55 7.84 -18.34
N PRO A 81 10.80 8.34 -18.29
CA PRO A 81 11.17 9.45 -17.42
C PRO A 81 10.29 10.70 -17.60
N GLU A 82 9.87 10.99 -18.84
CA GLU A 82 8.99 12.11 -19.17
C GLU A 82 7.59 11.93 -18.54
N MET A 83 7.03 10.72 -18.61
CA MET A 83 5.74 10.39 -17.98
C MET A 83 5.81 10.58 -16.46
N VAL A 84 6.85 10.06 -15.83
CA VAL A 84 7.06 10.19 -14.38
C VAL A 84 7.26 11.65 -13.99
N ALA A 85 7.94 12.45 -14.83
CA ALA A 85 8.18 13.86 -14.57
C ALA A 85 6.90 14.71 -14.52
N LEU A 86 5.77 14.26 -15.10
CA LEU A 86 4.50 14.98 -15.08
C LEU A 86 4.02 15.30 -13.66
N ASN A 87 4.43 14.53 -12.67
CA ASN A 87 4.06 14.80 -11.28
C ASN A 87 4.82 15.97 -10.61
N ARG A 88 5.87 16.47 -11.27
CA ARG A 88 6.78 17.50 -10.74
C ARG A 88 6.82 18.79 -11.55
N VAL A 89 6.14 18.84 -12.69
CA VAL A 89 6.14 20.01 -13.60
C VAL A 89 4.83 20.77 -13.51
N ASP A 90 4.83 22.01 -14.03
CA ASP A 90 3.59 22.74 -14.22
C ASP A 90 2.73 22.04 -15.28
N LEU A 91 1.49 21.70 -14.91
CA LEU A 91 0.60 20.91 -15.78
C LEU A 91 0.11 21.72 -16.99
N ASN A 92 0.04 23.07 -16.92
CA ASN A 92 -0.33 23.89 -18.07
C ASN A 92 0.82 23.93 -19.09
N GLU A 93 2.07 24.01 -18.63
CA GLU A 93 3.24 23.90 -19.50
C GLU A 93 3.34 22.51 -20.13
N ALA A 94 3.08 21.43 -19.33
CA ALA A 94 3.04 20.06 -19.83
C ALA A 94 1.93 19.88 -20.88
N ALA A 95 0.71 20.39 -20.63
CA ALA A 95 -0.40 20.34 -21.58
C ALA A 95 -0.07 21.04 -22.90
N ALA A 96 0.60 22.18 -22.84
CA ALA A 96 1.03 22.90 -24.04
C ALA A 96 2.12 22.13 -24.78
N LYS A 97 3.11 21.57 -24.07
CA LYS A 97 4.23 20.79 -24.63
C LYS A 97 3.76 19.54 -25.36
N TYR A 98 2.81 18.81 -24.78
CA TYR A 98 2.38 17.51 -25.29
C TYR A 98 1.08 17.59 -26.11
N LYS A 99 0.69 18.79 -26.54
CA LYS A 99 -0.48 18.99 -27.39
C LYS A 99 -0.38 18.17 -28.69
N GLY A 100 -1.33 17.27 -28.89
CA GLY A 100 -1.36 16.37 -30.06
C GLY A 100 -0.76 15.00 -29.83
N ASP A 101 -0.11 14.73 -28.69
CA ASP A 101 0.19 13.38 -28.22
C ASP A 101 -0.95 12.91 -27.31
N ALA A 102 -1.77 11.98 -27.81
CA ALA A 102 -2.96 11.53 -27.07
C ALA A 102 -2.60 10.89 -25.72
N LEU A 103 -1.56 10.05 -25.66
CA LEU A 103 -1.16 9.39 -24.41
C LEU A 103 -0.66 10.40 -23.38
N MET A 104 0.23 11.31 -23.78
CA MET A 104 0.77 12.31 -22.87
C MET A 104 -0.28 13.33 -22.44
N THR A 105 -1.23 13.68 -23.32
CA THR A 105 -2.35 14.56 -22.96
C THR A 105 -3.24 13.90 -21.90
N ASP A 106 -3.60 12.63 -22.08
CA ASP A 106 -4.37 11.87 -21.09
C ASP A 106 -3.62 11.75 -19.76
N LEU A 107 -2.29 11.51 -19.80
CA LEU A 107 -1.47 11.45 -18.57
C LEU A 107 -1.44 12.78 -17.82
N VAL A 108 -1.38 13.91 -18.54
CA VAL A 108 -1.48 15.27 -17.94
C VAL A 108 -2.85 15.44 -17.27
N GLU A 109 -3.94 15.01 -17.92
CA GLU A 109 -5.27 15.04 -17.34
C GLU A 109 -5.40 14.15 -16.10
N GLN A 110 -4.81 12.95 -16.10
CA GLN A 110 -4.77 12.09 -14.93
C GLN A 110 -3.96 12.73 -13.80
N ALA A 111 -2.76 13.24 -14.09
CA ALA A 111 -1.96 13.96 -13.09
C ALA A 111 -2.73 15.14 -12.47
N ALA A 112 -3.57 15.83 -13.25
CA ALA A 112 -4.42 16.91 -12.77
C ALA A 112 -5.49 16.44 -11.77
N LYS A 113 -6.04 15.22 -11.93
CA LYS A 113 -7.02 14.64 -10.99
C LYS A 113 -6.44 14.42 -9.59
N TYR A 114 -5.17 14.01 -9.52
CA TYR A 114 -4.47 13.81 -8.26
C TYR A 114 -3.87 15.11 -7.68
N ARG A 115 -4.07 16.24 -8.35
CA ARG A 115 -3.57 17.57 -7.92
C ARG A 115 -4.74 18.58 -7.82
N PRO A 116 -5.67 18.38 -6.85
CA PRO A 116 -6.85 19.22 -6.73
C PRO A 116 -6.49 20.71 -6.66
N GLY A 117 -7.07 21.52 -7.55
CA GLY A 117 -6.77 22.95 -7.65
C GLY A 117 -5.39 23.29 -8.23
N GLY A 118 -4.72 22.35 -8.92
CA GLY A 118 -3.41 22.52 -9.56
C GLY A 118 -2.25 22.65 -8.56
N ARG A 119 -2.47 22.29 -7.28
CA ARG A 119 -1.43 22.34 -6.25
C ARG A 119 -0.40 21.24 -6.50
N GLN A 120 0.87 21.55 -6.27
CA GLN A 120 1.90 20.54 -6.17
C GLN A 120 1.72 19.78 -4.85
N HIS A 121 1.97 18.47 -4.86
CA HIS A 121 1.99 17.67 -3.64
C HIS A 121 3.12 18.12 -2.73
N ILE A 122 2.87 18.04 -1.41
CA ILE A 122 3.86 18.40 -0.40
C ILE A 122 4.85 17.24 -0.25
N SER A 123 6.12 17.56 -0.13
CA SER A 123 7.12 16.60 0.35
C SER A 123 7.20 16.73 1.87
N PHE A 124 6.70 15.71 2.57
CA PHE A 124 6.74 15.65 4.03
C PHE A 124 8.14 15.28 4.53
N PRO A 125 8.44 15.52 5.82
CA PRO A 125 9.70 15.08 6.42
C PRO A 125 9.95 13.59 6.20
N SER A 126 11.20 13.22 5.97
CA SER A 126 11.60 11.82 5.87
C SER A 126 11.45 11.09 7.21
N GLY A 127 11.36 9.75 7.18
CA GLY A 127 11.21 8.94 8.40
C GLY A 127 12.27 9.25 9.45
N ILE A 128 13.55 9.35 9.05
CA ILE A 128 14.63 9.67 9.99
C ILE A 128 14.48 11.04 10.64
N ASN A 129 13.92 12.03 9.93
CA ASN A 129 13.65 13.35 10.51
C ASN A 129 12.51 13.30 11.52
N ILE A 130 11.47 12.50 11.23
CA ILE A 130 10.35 12.29 12.16
C ILE A 130 10.86 11.59 13.42
N GLY A 131 11.64 10.51 13.28
CA GLY A 131 12.22 9.79 14.40
C GLY A 131 13.16 10.65 15.25
N ALA A 132 13.94 11.54 14.61
CA ALA A 132 14.84 12.48 15.30
C ALA A 132 14.11 13.53 16.15
N SER A 133 12.80 13.68 16.02
CA SER A 133 12.02 14.53 16.93
C SER A 133 11.86 13.91 18.33
N PHE A 134 11.96 12.58 18.45
CA PHE A 134 11.65 11.81 19.66
C PHE A 134 10.25 12.13 20.24
N ASP A 135 9.31 12.56 19.39
CA ASP A 135 7.99 13.01 19.79
C ASP A 135 6.87 12.29 19.01
N PRO A 136 6.17 11.36 19.65
CA PRO A 136 5.04 10.66 19.02
C PRO A 136 3.90 11.60 18.58
N ILE A 137 3.70 12.74 19.25
CA ILE A 137 2.65 13.70 18.87
C ILE A 137 2.98 14.34 17.52
N THR A 138 4.25 14.68 17.29
CA THR A 138 4.73 15.15 15.99
C THR A 138 4.53 14.10 14.92
N ALA A 139 4.86 12.83 15.20
CA ALA A 139 4.66 11.72 14.26
C ALA A 139 3.18 11.54 13.90
N GLU A 140 2.28 11.58 14.88
CA GLU A 140 0.83 11.47 14.68
C GLU A 140 0.27 12.64 13.85
N THR A 141 0.72 13.87 14.14
CA THR A 141 0.33 15.07 13.39
C THR A 141 0.76 14.99 11.93
N ILE A 142 2.00 14.57 11.67
CA ILE A 142 2.52 14.41 10.30
C ILE A 142 1.76 13.27 9.59
N GLY A 143 1.54 12.13 10.26
CA GLY A 143 0.76 11.03 9.73
C GLY A 143 -0.65 11.47 9.30
N HIS A 144 -1.32 12.28 10.12
CA HIS A 144 -2.63 12.84 9.78
C HIS A 144 -2.57 13.74 8.53
N ALA A 145 -1.59 14.63 8.45
CA ALA A 145 -1.45 15.54 7.31
C ALA A 145 -1.15 14.79 6.01
N VAL A 146 -0.26 13.77 6.05
CA VAL A 146 0.00 12.86 4.92
C VAL A 146 -1.29 12.14 4.50
N GLY A 147 -2.02 11.61 5.48
CA GLY A 147 -3.28 10.91 5.24
C GLY A 147 -4.33 11.80 4.58
N GLN A 148 -4.44 13.06 4.99
CA GLN A 148 -5.36 14.02 4.37
C GLN A 148 -5.01 14.28 2.89
N GLU A 149 -3.73 14.51 2.58
CA GLU A 149 -3.30 14.75 1.21
C GLU A 149 -3.56 13.55 0.30
N LEU A 150 -3.25 12.35 0.78
CA LEU A 150 -3.47 11.11 0.04
C LEU A 150 -4.97 10.83 -0.17
N ARG A 151 -5.79 11.04 0.85
CA ARG A 151 -7.25 10.92 0.72
C ARG A 151 -7.82 11.90 -0.31
N ASP A 152 -7.37 13.16 -0.27
CA ASP A 152 -7.81 14.19 -1.21
C ASP A 152 -7.39 13.85 -2.66
N ALA A 153 -6.34 13.05 -2.81
CA ALA A 153 -5.92 12.45 -4.08
C ALA A 153 -6.66 11.15 -4.44
N GLY A 154 -7.60 10.68 -3.60
CA GLY A 154 -8.37 9.46 -3.84
C GLY A 154 -7.67 8.16 -3.48
N VAL A 155 -6.57 8.21 -2.71
CA VAL A 155 -5.86 7.03 -2.22
C VAL A 155 -6.60 6.45 -1.02
N ASP A 156 -6.74 5.12 -0.99
CA ASP A 156 -7.39 4.38 0.10
C ASP A 156 -6.39 3.74 1.06
N VAL A 157 -5.22 3.29 0.55
CA VAL A 157 -4.16 2.64 1.33
C VAL A 157 -2.82 3.27 1.02
N CYS A 158 -2.11 3.74 2.03
CA CYS A 158 -0.74 4.23 1.92
C CYS A 158 0.26 3.13 2.30
N PHE A 159 1.22 2.81 1.41
CA PHE A 159 2.34 1.92 1.74
C PHE A 159 3.36 2.65 2.63
N GLY A 160 3.04 2.69 3.90
CA GLY A 160 3.78 3.32 4.98
C GLY A 160 3.02 3.27 6.30
N PRO A 161 3.74 3.46 7.41
CA PRO A 161 5.15 3.83 7.54
C PRO A 161 6.14 2.68 7.26
N ASN A 162 7.42 3.06 7.01
CA ASN A 162 8.52 2.12 7.04
C ASN A 162 8.94 1.91 8.50
N VAL A 163 8.83 0.68 9.00
CA VAL A 163 9.16 0.29 10.37
C VAL A 163 10.41 -0.61 10.44
N ASP A 164 11.16 -0.71 9.34
CA ASP A 164 12.48 -1.32 9.35
C ASP A 164 13.44 -0.50 10.22
N ILE A 165 14.49 -1.16 10.73
CA ILE A 165 15.50 -0.53 11.58
C ILE A 165 16.67 -0.04 10.73
N ALA A 166 17.09 1.21 10.90
CA ALA A 166 18.26 1.82 10.25
C ALA A 166 19.57 1.27 10.83
N ARG A 167 19.80 -0.05 10.70
CA ARG A 167 20.91 -0.76 11.31
C ARG A 167 22.24 -0.55 10.59
N ASP A 168 22.19 -0.59 9.24
CA ASP A 168 23.37 -0.37 8.41
C ASP A 168 23.44 1.10 8.03
N PRO A 169 24.51 1.85 8.44
CA PRO A 169 24.65 3.26 8.06
C PRO A 169 24.69 3.50 6.55
N LEU A 170 25.04 2.49 5.76
CA LEU A 170 25.04 2.54 4.30
C LEU A 170 23.75 2.03 3.67
N GLY A 171 22.72 1.76 4.48
CA GLY A 171 21.41 1.32 4.00
C GLY A 171 20.78 2.35 3.07
N GLY A 172 20.46 1.94 1.84
CA GLY A 172 19.97 2.86 0.78
C GLY A 172 18.61 3.49 1.07
N ARG A 173 17.85 2.97 2.05
CA ARG A 173 16.52 3.44 2.44
C ARG A 173 16.44 3.93 3.88
N ASN A 174 17.58 4.21 4.54
CA ASN A 174 17.60 4.70 5.91
C ASN A 174 16.80 6.00 6.09
N TYR A 175 16.67 6.82 5.06
CA TYR A 175 15.87 8.05 5.10
C TYR A 175 14.37 7.79 5.34
N GLU A 176 13.86 6.61 5.00
CA GLU A 176 12.47 6.24 5.22
C GLU A 176 12.22 5.70 6.65
N MET A 177 13.28 5.25 7.34
CA MET A 177 13.22 4.59 8.64
C MET A 177 13.25 5.62 9.76
N TYR A 178 12.61 5.31 10.90
CA TYR A 178 12.55 6.24 12.04
C TYR A 178 13.84 6.29 12.87
N GLY A 179 14.67 5.25 12.81
CA GLY A 179 15.93 5.16 13.56
C GLY A 179 16.46 3.74 13.66
N GLU A 180 17.49 3.57 14.47
CA GLU A 180 18.11 2.27 14.75
C GLU A 180 17.58 1.60 16.03
N ASP A 181 16.93 2.36 16.91
CA ASP A 181 16.37 1.89 18.16
C ASP A 181 14.97 1.32 17.92
N PRO A 182 14.69 0.03 18.25
CA PRO A 182 13.41 -0.60 17.98
C PRO A 182 12.25 0.00 18.77
N GLU A 183 12.49 0.57 19.96
CA GLU A 183 11.43 1.20 20.74
C GLU A 183 11.07 2.59 20.18
N LEU A 184 12.07 3.37 19.74
CA LEU A 184 11.82 4.62 19.04
C LEU A 184 11.00 4.37 17.76
N VAL A 185 11.38 3.35 16.97
CA VAL A 185 10.63 2.95 15.77
C VAL A 185 9.21 2.54 16.13
N ALA A 186 9.02 1.74 17.18
CA ALA A 186 7.73 1.27 17.63
C ALA A 186 6.77 2.41 18.00
N GLN A 187 7.20 3.32 18.87
CA GLN A 187 6.38 4.45 19.32
C GLN A 187 6.05 5.42 18.19
N THR A 188 7.05 5.72 17.35
CA THR A 188 6.88 6.63 16.22
C THR A 188 5.96 6.03 15.15
N ALA A 189 6.13 4.75 14.82
CA ALA A 189 5.30 4.05 13.84
C ALA A 189 3.85 3.96 14.28
N ALA A 190 3.58 3.56 15.53
CA ALA A 190 2.23 3.46 16.06
C ALA A 190 1.51 4.83 16.02
N ALA A 191 2.20 5.90 16.40
CA ALA A 191 1.66 7.25 16.35
C ALA A 191 1.38 7.71 14.91
N PHE A 192 2.31 7.48 13.99
CA PHE A 192 2.13 7.82 12.58
C PHE A 192 0.95 7.07 11.96
N VAL A 193 0.79 5.76 12.27
CA VAL A 193 -0.35 4.94 11.83
C VAL A 193 -1.67 5.53 12.32
N ARG A 194 -1.78 5.84 13.63
CA ARG A 194 -3.00 6.47 14.18
C ARG A 194 -3.32 7.78 13.46
N GLY A 195 -2.30 8.63 13.27
CA GLY A 195 -2.47 9.89 12.57
C GLY A 195 -3.01 9.69 11.15
N MET A 196 -2.37 8.81 10.38
CA MET A 196 -2.77 8.54 9.00
C MET A 196 -4.19 7.97 8.91
N GLN A 197 -4.52 6.98 9.73
CA GLN A 197 -5.83 6.35 9.72
C GLN A 197 -6.95 7.28 10.23
N SER A 198 -6.62 8.24 11.11
CA SER A 198 -7.57 9.28 11.52
C SER A 198 -7.98 10.21 10.37
N ALA A 199 -7.20 10.27 9.30
CA ALA A 199 -7.55 10.97 8.07
C ALA A 199 -8.44 10.16 7.12
N GLY A 200 -8.74 8.88 7.43
CA GLY A 200 -9.67 8.04 6.69
C GLY A 200 -9.08 7.20 5.59
N ILE A 201 -7.76 6.99 5.58
CA ILE A 201 -7.09 6.02 4.72
C ILE A 201 -6.44 4.93 5.58
N ALA A 202 -6.15 3.79 5.00
CA ALA A 202 -5.42 2.73 5.72
C ALA A 202 -3.91 2.97 5.63
N ALA A 203 -3.21 2.82 6.77
CA ALA A 203 -1.76 2.68 6.79
C ALA A 203 -1.37 1.22 6.45
N CYS A 204 -0.24 1.06 5.78
CA CYS A 204 0.36 -0.24 5.48
C CYS A 204 1.81 -0.26 5.96
N ALA A 205 2.04 -0.76 7.18
CA ALA A 205 3.39 -0.84 7.75
C ALA A 205 4.29 -1.79 6.95
N LYS A 206 5.55 -1.39 6.72
CA LYS A 206 6.48 -2.11 5.85
C LYS A 206 7.91 -2.04 6.36
N HIS A 207 8.78 -2.99 6.01
CA HIS A 207 8.58 -4.20 5.22
C HIS A 207 8.72 -5.42 6.13
N PHE A 208 7.70 -6.21 6.26
CA PHE A 208 7.73 -7.39 7.13
C PHE A 208 8.45 -8.55 6.43
N LEU A 209 9.66 -8.97 6.81
CA LEU A 209 10.39 -8.63 8.01
C LEU A 209 11.88 -8.46 7.70
N ALA A 210 12.55 -7.53 8.44
CA ALA A 210 14.00 -7.38 8.45
C ALA A 210 14.64 -6.97 7.11
N ASN A 211 14.01 -6.04 6.37
CA ASN A 211 14.57 -5.40 5.17
C ASN A 211 15.39 -4.16 5.56
N ASN A 212 16.52 -4.38 6.24
CA ASN A 212 17.35 -3.32 6.80
C ASN A 212 18.59 -2.97 5.95
N GLN A 213 18.67 -3.45 4.71
CA GLN A 213 19.68 -3.12 3.70
C GLN A 213 19.14 -3.41 2.29
N GLU A 214 19.71 -2.74 1.26
CA GLU A 214 19.16 -2.80 -0.10
C GLU A 214 20.05 -3.56 -1.10
N THR A 215 21.31 -3.86 -0.72
CA THR A 215 22.22 -4.57 -1.60
C THR A 215 21.74 -6.00 -1.85
N ASN A 216 21.45 -6.32 -3.12
CA ASN A 216 20.92 -7.63 -3.51
C ASN A 216 19.64 -8.04 -2.75
N ARG A 217 18.76 -7.08 -2.38
CA ARG A 217 17.58 -7.32 -1.56
C ARG A 217 16.67 -8.44 -2.05
N ASN A 218 16.64 -8.69 -3.36
CA ASN A 218 15.84 -9.76 -3.97
C ASN A 218 16.46 -11.16 -3.85
N THR A 219 17.67 -11.29 -3.31
CA THR A 219 18.40 -12.55 -3.20
C THR A 219 19.08 -12.74 -1.86
N THR A 220 19.11 -11.70 -1.02
CA THR A 220 19.75 -11.75 0.30
C THR A 220 18.87 -12.43 1.34
N SER A 221 19.49 -12.96 2.39
CA SER A 221 18.80 -13.53 3.56
C SER A 221 19.27 -12.85 4.85
N SER A 222 18.33 -12.30 5.60
CA SER A 222 18.54 -11.82 6.96
C SER A 222 18.48 -13.02 7.92
N ASN A 223 19.63 -13.43 8.44
CA ASN A 223 19.70 -14.61 9.30
C ASN A 223 19.64 -14.19 10.77
N LEU A 224 18.55 -14.57 11.46
CA LEU A 224 18.17 -14.08 12.77
C LEU A 224 17.81 -15.24 13.71
N SER A 225 18.19 -15.13 14.99
CA SER A 225 17.54 -15.96 16.02
C SER A 225 16.10 -15.47 16.25
N LYS A 226 15.22 -16.34 16.76
CA LYS A 226 13.85 -15.94 17.11
C LYS A 226 13.84 -14.76 18.09
N ARG A 227 14.74 -14.75 19.07
CA ARG A 227 14.84 -13.65 20.04
C ARG A 227 15.14 -12.31 19.34
N VAL A 228 16.15 -12.26 18.48
CA VAL A 228 16.52 -11.05 17.73
C VAL A 228 15.37 -10.62 16.80
N MET A 229 14.71 -11.59 16.19
CA MET A 229 13.54 -11.33 15.35
C MET A 229 12.45 -10.59 16.13
N MET A 230 12.08 -11.08 17.31
CA MET A 230 11.01 -10.51 18.12
C MET A 230 11.43 -9.18 18.78
N GLU A 231 12.59 -9.14 19.44
CA GLU A 231 13.00 -7.99 20.23
C GLU A 231 13.42 -6.77 19.38
N LEU A 232 13.91 -6.99 18.16
CA LEU A 232 14.40 -5.91 17.31
C LEU A 232 13.49 -5.66 16.09
N TYR A 233 13.29 -6.68 15.26
CA TYR A 233 12.68 -6.46 13.93
C TYR A 233 11.16 -6.53 13.94
N ALA A 234 10.56 -7.34 14.80
CA ALA A 234 9.11 -7.42 14.92
C ALA A 234 8.52 -6.32 15.84
N ARG A 235 9.33 -5.71 16.72
CA ARG A 235 8.87 -4.75 17.72
C ARG A 235 8.10 -3.57 17.12
N GLY A 236 8.58 -3.02 15.99
CA GLY A 236 7.89 -1.93 15.29
C GLY A 236 6.53 -2.36 14.72
N PHE A 237 6.44 -3.58 14.22
CA PHE A 237 5.16 -4.14 13.71
C PHE A 237 4.19 -4.47 14.85
N GLU A 238 4.67 -5.04 15.95
CA GLU A 238 3.89 -5.27 17.15
C GLU A 238 3.21 -3.98 17.62
N ALA A 239 3.95 -2.89 17.77
CA ALA A 239 3.40 -1.61 18.15
C ALA A 239 2.45 -1.02 17.09
N ALA A 240 2.76 -1.18 15.80
CA ALA A 240 1.85 -0.76 14.74
C ALA A 240 0.50 -1.52 14.80
N ILE A 241 0.51 -2.79 15.21
CA ILE A 241 -0.68 -3.63 15.40
C ILE A 241 -1.42 -3.23 16.68
N GLU A 242 -0.76 -3.30 17.83
CA GLU A 242 -1.38 -3.18 19.16
C GLU A 242 -1.78 -1.72 19.48
N ASP A 243 -0.87 -0.78 19.23
CA ASP A 243 -1.05 0.63 19.60
C ASP A 243 -1.51 1.49 18.41
N GLY A 244 -1.12 1.12 17.20
CA GLY A 244 -1.46 1.82 15.95
C GLY A 244 -2.75 1.35 15.31
N HIS A 245 -3.18 0.12 15.58
CA HIS A 245 -4.31 -0.56 14.92
C HIS A 245 -4.18 -0.54 13.39
N VAL A 246 -2.98 -0.87 12.90
CA VAL A 246 -2.67 -0.85 11.46
C VAL A 246 -3.56 -1.81 10.68
N LEU A 247 -4.13 -1.35 9.57
CA LEU A 247 -5.06 -2.14 8.75
C LEU A 247 -4.38 -2.98 7.68
N CYS A 248 -3.13 -2.66 7.34
CA CYS A 248 -2.38 -3.35 6.29
C CYS A 248 -0.92 -3.52 6.68
N ILE A 249 -0.30 -4.64 6.28
CA ILE A 249 1.14 -4.88 6.43
C ILE A 249 1.70 -5.39 5.11
N MET A 250 2.86 -4.86 4.70
CA MET A 250 3.56 -5.28 3.49
C MET A 250 4.71 -6.22 3.82
N SER A 251 4.79 -7.36 3.11
CA SER A 251 5.94 -8.26 3.21
C SER A 251 7.19 -7.64 2.60
N ALA A 252 8.37 -8.14 2.96
CA ALA A 252 9.64 -7.66 2.43
C ALA A 252 10.10 -8.42 1.17
N TYR A 253 11.12 -7.88 0.47
CA TYR A 253 11.78 -8.57 -0.64
C TYR A 253 12.69 -9.70 -0.21
N ASN A 254 13.41 -9.51 0.91
CA ASN A 254 14.47 -10.40 1.36
C ASN A 254 13.93 -11.74 1.89
N ALA A 255 14.82 -12.70 1.94
CA ALA A 255 14.60 -13.90 2.74
C ALA A 255 14.92 -13.66 4.22
N VAL A 256 14.31 -14.42 5.10
CA VAL A 256 14.68 -14.55 6.52
C VAL A 256 15.01 -16.02 6.79
N ASN A 257 16.22 -16.26 7.29
CA ASN A 257 16.71 -17.63 7.54
C ASN A 257 16.59 -18.55 6.31
N GLY A 258 16.81 -18.01 5.11
CA GLY A 258 16.80 -18.74 3.85
C GLY A 258 15.43 -18.89 3.16
N GLU A 259 14.34 -18.39 3.77
CA GLU A 259 13.00 -18.43 3.21
C GLU A 259 12.49 -17.02 2.89
N PHE A 260 12.11 -16.75 1.64
CA PHE A 260 11.61 -15.43 1.25
C PHE A 260 10.32 -15.07 2.00
N THR A 261 10.24 -13.84 2.49
CA THR A 261 9.15 -13.39 3.34
C THR A 261 7.79 -13.49 2.64
N SER A 262 7.72 -13.18 1.35
CA SER A 262 6.47 -13.14 0.59
C SER A 262 5.77 -14.50 0.42
N TYR A 263 6.48 -15.61 0.65
CA TYR A 263 5.86 -16.95 0.62
C TYR A 263 6.28 -17.84 1.80
N SER A 264 6.69 -17.21 2.91
CA SER A 264 6.99 -17.91 4.16
C SER A 264 5.76 -18.02 5.04
N LYS A 265 5.19 -19.22 5.14
CA LYS A 265 4.10 -19.52 6.08
C LYS A 265 4.51 -19.21 7.52
N LYS A 266 5.77 -19.51 7.90
CA LYS A 266 6.30 -19.25 9.24
C LYS A 266 6.24 -17.76 9.60
N LEU A 267 6.47 -16.88 8.62
CA LEU A 267 6.46 -15.44 8.86
C LEU A 267 5.06 -14.85 8.73
N LEU A 268 4.33 -15.16 7.65
CA LEU A 268 3.05 -14.51 7.38
C LEU A 268 1.90 -15.12 8.21
N THR A 269 1.86 -16.46 8.33
CA THR A 269 0.80 -17.12 9.09
C THR A 269 1.18 -17.33 10.55
N ASP A 270 2.31 -18.00 10.81
CA ASP A 270 2.59 -18.47 12.16
C ASP A 270 3.05 -17.31 13.07
N LEU A 271 3.93 -16.40 12.57
CA LEU A 271 4.39 -15.25 13.32
C LEU A 271 3.39 -14.08 13.25
N LEU A 272 3.13 -13.54 12.04
CA LEU A 272 2.37 -12.29 11.91
C LEU A 272 0.91 -12.46 12.35
N ARG A 273 0.19 -13.49 11.85
CA ARG A 273 -1.19 -13.72 12.27
C ARG A 273 -1.29 -14.46 13.60
N GLY A 274 -0.40 -15.46 13.85
CA GLY A 274 -0.49 -16.30 15.04
C GLY A 274 0.08 -15.66 16.29
N GLU A 275 1.34 -15.21 16.29
CA GLU A 275 2.01 -14.68 17.49
C GLU A 275 1.77 -13.17 17.69
N LEU A 276 1.74 -12.38 16.59
CA LEU A 276 1.48 -10.93 16.66
C LEU A 276 -0.01 -10.57 16.51
N HIS A 277 -0.87 -11.55 16.32
CA HIS A 277 -2.33 -11.40 16.25
C HIS A 277 -2.83 -10.39 15.21
N PHE A 278 -2.12 -10.26 14.09
CA PHE A 278 -2.54 -9.37 13.02
C PHE A 278 -3.70 -9.98 12.21
N ASP A 279 -4.83 -9.28 12.16
CA ASP A 279 -6.06 -9.69 11.46
C ASP A 279 -6.38 -8.86 10.21
N GLY A 280 -5.55 -7.84 9.89
CA GLY A 280 -5.69 -7.01 8.71
C GLY A 280 -5.17 -7.64 7.41
N ALA A 281 -5.10 -6.86 6.33
CA ALA A 281 -4.64 -7.34 5.03
C ALA A 281 -3.10 -7.39 4.94
N ILE A 282 -2.57 -8.47 4.33
CA ILE A 282 -1.14 -8.61 4.03
C ILE A 282 -0.94 -8.44 2.53
N VAL A 283 -0.08 -7.48 2.14
CA VAL A 283 0.25 -7.22 0.74
C VAL A 283 1.71 -7.57 0.45
N SER A 284 2.01 -7.98 -0.78
CA SER A 284 3.39 -8.18 -1.20
C SER A 284 4.08 -6.85 -1.46
N ASP A 285 5.39 -6.77 -1.23
CA ASP A 285 6.19 -5.72 -1.85
C ASP A 285 6.18 -5.86 -3.38
N TRP A 286 6.56 -4.83 -4.09
CA TRP A 286 6.40 -4.64 -5.53
C TRP A 286 7.15 -5.72 -6.35
N GLY A 287 6.40 -6.73 -6.81
CA GLY A 287 6.96 -7.87 -7.54
C GLY A 287 7.59 -8.96 -6.65
N ALA A 288 7.53 -8.85 -5.32
CA ALA A 288 8.16 -9.81 -4.39
C ALA A 288 7.56 -11.22 -4.45
N ALA A 289 6.30 -11.36 -4.88
CA ALA A 289 5.68 -12.68 -5.10
C ALA A 289 6.32 -13.47 -6.25
N GLY A 290 6.95 -12.77 -7.20
CA GLY A 290 7.62 -13.37 -8.35
C GLY A 290 6.74 -14.35 -9.13
N GLN A 291 7.27 -15.53 -9.46
CA GLN A 291 6.53 -16.58 -10.16
C GLN A 291 5.81 -17.57 -9.22
N ASN A 292 6.04 -17.47 -7.90
CA ASN A 292 5.46 -18.40 -6.91
C ASN A 292 4.17 -17.86 -6.28
N LYS A 293 3.20 -17.44 -7.10
CA LYS A 293 1.93 -16.86 -6.61
C LYS A 293 1.10 -17.87 -5.82
N GLU A 294 1.10 -19.14 -6.22
CA GLU A 294 0.45 -20.22 -5.49
C GLU A 294 1.01 -20.35 -4.05
N GLY A 295 2.34 -20.44 -3.92
CA GLY A 295 3.01 -20.48 -2.62
C GLY A 295 2.80 -19.22 -1.79
N THR A 296 2.74 -18.06 -2.45
CA THR A 296 2.46 -16.76 -1.82
C THR A 296 1.08 -16.72 -1.16
N LEU A 297 0.03 -17.14 -1.89
CA LEU A 297 -1.33 -17.22 -1.35
C LEU A 297 -1.43 -18.28 -0.24
N ALA A 298 -0.81 -19.44 -0.44
CA ALA A 298 -0.79 -20.51 0.57
C ALA A 298 -0.08 -20.10 1.87
N ALA A 299 0.93 -19.24 1.77
CA ALA A 299 1.69 -18.74 2.92
C ALA A 299 0.95 -17.70 3.76
N GLY A 300 -0.11 -17.07 3.24
CA GLY A 300 -0.87 -16.09 4.00
C GLY A 300 -0.93 -14.68 3.40
N MET A 301 -0.38 -14.46 2.19
CA MET A 301 -0.48 -13.20 1.46
C MET A 301 -1.89 -13.01 0.91
N ASP A 302 -2.48 -11.84 1.14
CA ASP A 302 -3.84 -11.56 0.67
C ASP A 302 -3.85 -10.86 -0.69
N LEU A 303 -2.88 -9.96 -0.95
CA LEU A 303 -2.85 -9.15 -2.16
C LEU A 303 -1.46 -9.14 -2.80
N ILE A 304 -1.39 -9.48 -4.09
CA ILE A 304 -0.14 -9.55 -4.85
C ILE A 304 0.04 -8.27 -5.67
N GLN A 305 1.07 -7.49 -5.33
CA GLN A 305 1.45 -6.25 -6.00
C GLN A 305 2.70 -6.42 -6.88
N PRO A 306 2.86 -5.64 -7.98
CA PRO A 306 1.82 -4.87 -8.65
C PRO A 306 0.89 -5.74 -9.49
N GLY A 307 -0.30 -5.23 -9.79
CA GLY A 307 -1.14 -5.84 -10.81
C GLY A 307 -0.89 -5.26 -12.24
N PRO A 308 -1.61 -5.74 -13.25
CA PRO A 308 -2.43 -6.95 -13.21
C PRO A 308 -1.59 -8.23 -13.17
N ASN A 309 -1.99 -9.20 -12.38
CA ASN A 309 -1.30 -10.49 -12.31
C ASN A 309 -2.01 -11.56 -13.15
N ASP A 310 -1.25 -12.31 -13.93
CA ASP A 310 -1.75 -13.57 -14.49
C ASP A 310 -1.93 -14.60 -13.36
N MET A 311 -3.17 -14.95 -13.08
CA MET A 311 -3.57 -15.89 -12.03
C MET A 311 -3.96 -17.27 -12.59
N THR A 312 -3.68 -17.56 -13.85
CA THR A 312 -4.02 -18.83 -14.53
C THR A 312 -3.46 -20.04 -13.78
N ALA A 313 -2.20 -19.97 -13.37
CA ALA A 313 -1.56 -21.06 -12.60
C ALA A 313 -2.24 -21.27 -11.23
N CYS A 314 -2.65 -20.22 -10.54
CA CYS A 314 -3.39 -20.31 -9.29
C CYS A 314 -4.80 -20.88 -9.52
N LYS A 315 -5.48 -20.52 -10.60
CA LYS A 315 -6.77 -21.11 -10.98
C LYS A 315 -6.65 -22.61 -11.19
N GLN A 316 -5.63 -23.06 -11.94
CA GLN A 316 -5.35 -24.46 -12.14
C GLN A 316 -5.02 -25.17 -10.81
N ALA A 317 -4.24 -24.53 -9.93
CA ALA A 317 -3.91 -25.09 -8.62
C ALA A 317 -5.15 -25.33 -7.75
N VAL A 318 -6.14 -24.41 -7.79
CA VAL A 318 -7.42 -24.60 -7.10
C VAL A 318 -8.20 -25.79 -7.73
N GLN A 319 -8.28 -25.88 -9.04
CA GLN A 319 -9.00 -26.95 -9.74
C GLN A 319 -8.38 -28.33 -9.49
N GLU A 320 -7.07 -28.41 -9.33
CA GLU A 320 -6.32 -29.62 -9.04
C GLU A 320 -6.23 -29.94 -7.52
N GLY A 321 -6.74 -29.07 -6.65
CA GLY A 321 -6.71 -29.24 -5.20
C GLY A 321 -5.33 -29.01 -4.54
N ARG A 322 -4.37 -28.39 -5.26
CA ARG A 322 -3.06 -27.99 -4.70
C ARG A 322 -3.15 -26.72 -3.87
N LEU A 323 -4.03 -25.80 -4.23
CA LEU A 323 -4.43 -24.65 -3.45
C LEU A 323 -5.90 -24.81 -3.06
N SER A 324 -6.22 -24.82 -1.76
CA SER A 324 -7.61 -24.97 -1.36
C SER A 324 -8.41 -23.69 -1.61
N GLU A 325 -9.68 -23.82 -1.99
CA GLU A 325 -10.57 -22.67 -2.14
C GLU A 325 -10.80 -21.93 -0.81
N GLU A 326 -10.68 -22.62 0.31
CA GLU A 326 -10.77 -22.03 1.66
C GLU A 326 -9.63 -21.02 1.89
N VAL A 327 -8.40 -21.36 1.47
CA VAL A 327 -7.27 -20.42 1.54
C VAL A 327 -7.58 -19.17 0.72
N LEU A 328 -8.09 -19.32 -0.51
CA LEU A 328 -8.45 -18.20 -1.35
C LEU A 328 -9.59 -17.36 -0.74
N ASN A 329 -10.60 -18.00 -0.17
CA ASN A 329 -11.70 -17.35 0.54
C ASN A 329 -11.19 -16.51 1.72
N ASP A 330 -10.22 -17.03 2.47
CA ASP A 330 -9.60 -16.34 3.59
C ASP A 330 -8.83 -15.09 3.12
N ARG A 331 -8.05 -15.20 2.02
CA ARG A 331 -7.36 -14.04 1.42
C ARG A 331 -8.34 -12.93 1.00
N VAL A 332 -9.40 -13.31 0.29
CA VAL A 332 -10.44 -12.38 -0.15
C VAL A 332 -11.16 -11.76 1.05
N THR A 333 -11.40 -12.52 2.11
CA THR A 333 -12.02 -12.02 3.34
C THR A 333 -11.23 -10.86 3.93
N HIS A 334 -9.90 -10.96 4.07
CA HIS A 334 -9.08 -9.88 4.59
C HIS A 334 -9.10 -8.62 3.70
N ILE A 335 -9.13 -8.79 2.38
CA ILE A 335 -9.27 -7.64 1.46
C ILE A 335 -10.63 -6.97 1.63
N LEU A 336 -11.72 -7.74 1.74
CA LEU A 336 -13.06 -7.19 1.96
C LEU A 336 -13.20 -6.53 3.34
N GLN A 337 -12.54 -7.05 4.38
CA GLN A 337 -12.45 -6.41 5.70
C GLN A 337 -11.76 -5.05 5.57
N LEU A 338 -10.59 -4.99 4.94
CA LEU A 338 -9.88 -3.74 4.69
C LEU A 338 -10.76 -2.70 3.98
N ILE A 339 -11.50 -3.11 2.94
CA ILE A 339 -12.45 -2.24 2.22
C ILE A 339 -13.54 -1.70 3.15
N VAL A 340 -14.12 -2.56 3.99
CA VAL A 340 -15.20 -2.15 4.91
C VAL A 340 -14.66 -1.18 5.97
N GLU A 341 -13.50 -1.44 6.53
CA GLU A 341 -12.89 -0.60 7.58
C GLU A 341 -12.49 0.78 7.05
N ILE A 342 -11.89 0.85 5.86
CA ILE A 342 -11.63 2.13 5.20
C ILE A 342 -12.92 2.93 5.03
N LYS A 343 -13.98 2.29 4.52
CA LYS A 343 -15.29 2.96 4.36
C LYS A 343 -15.90 3.41 5.68
N GLN A 344 -15.74 2.65 6.75
CA GLN A 344 -16.22 3.04 8.08
C GLN A 344 -15.45 4.23 8.61
N ASN A 345 -14.12 4.24 8.50
CA ASN A 345 -13.28 5.34 8.91
C ASN A 345 -13.62 6.62 8.14
N GLN A 346 -13.85 6.53 6.84
CA GLN A 346 -14.23 7.68 6.00
C GLN A 346 -15.59 8.30 6.36
N ARG A 347 -16.55 7.52 6.87
CA ARG A 347 -17.88 8.02 7.26
C ARG A 347 -17.84 8.98 8.45
N HIS A 348 -16.82 8.92 9.28
CA HIS A 348 -16.66 9.76 10.48
C HIS A 348 -15.88 11.06 10.20
N ILE A 349 -15.38 11.23 8.98
CA ILE A 349 -14.60 12.41 8.61
C ILE A 349 -15.51 13.41 7.91
N PRO A 350 -15.50 14.70 8.31
CA PRO A 350 -16.21 15.74 7.60
C PRO A 350 -15.79 15.77 6.13
N ALA A 351 -16.74 15.99 5.22
CA ALA A 351 -16.41 16.20 3.81
C ALA A 351 -15.32 17.27 3.68
N PRO A 352 -14.37 17.13 2.73
CA PRO A 352 -13.30 18.11 2.56
C PRO A 352 -13.90 19.50 2.43
N VAL A 353 -13.50 20.40 3.34
CA VAL A 353 -13.90 21.80 3.24
C VAL A 353 -13.24 22.33 1.98
N SER A 354 -14.04 22.80 1.04
CA SER A 354 -13.50 23.46 -0.17
C SER A 354 -12.63 24.63 0.27
N TYR A 355 -11.33 24.50 0.10
CA TYR A 355 -10.33 25.52 0.45
C TYR A 355 -10.38 26.76 -0.46
N THR A 356 -11.42 26.93 -1.27
CA THR A 356 -11.63 28.11 -2.10
C THR A 356 -11.69 29.42 -1.28
N HIS A 357 -12.00 29.33 0.00
CA HIS A 357 -12.06 30.52 0.88
C HIS A 357 -10.73 30.91 1.54
N LEU A 358 -9.70 30.03 1.58
CA LEU A 358 -8.41 30.39 2.16
C LEU A 358 -7.51 31.22 1.23
N ARG A 359 -7.85 31.33 -0.07
CA ARG A 359 -7.11 32.19 -1.03
C ARG A 359 -7.33 33.69 -0.81
N ALA A 360 -8.26 34.11 0.04
CA ALA A 360 -8.60 35.53 0.21
C ALA A 360 -7.68 36.27 1.19
N HIS A 361 -6.72 35.60 1.84
CA HIS A 361 -5.87 36.21 2.86
C HIS A 361 -4.36 36.09 2.61
N GLU A 362 -3.92 35.56 1.48
CA GLU A 362 -2.54 35.71 1.06
C GLU A 362 -2.39 37.03 0.30
N THR A 363 -2.14 38.11 1.05
CA THR A 363 -1.68 39.35 0.45
C THR A 363 -0.25 39.16 -0.05
N PRO A 364 0.07 39.53 -1.30
CA PRO A 364 1.44 39.55 -1.79
C PRO A 364 2.09 40.83 -1.28
N GLU A 365 2.67 40.83 -0.10
CA GLU A 365 3.56 41.92 0.32
C GLU A 365 4.70 41.40 1.18
N HIS A 366 5.84 41.49 0.56
CA HIS A 366 7.26 41.52 0.89
C HIS A 366 8.08 40.35 0.38
#